data_975150ea67d1493ace4a9ea22281dca4
#
_entry.id   975150ea67d1493ace4a9ea22281dca4
#
_cell.length_a   1.000
_cell.length_b   1.000
_cell.length_c   1.000
_cell.angle_alpha   90.00
_cell.angle_beta   90.00
_cell.angle_gamma   90.00
#
_symmetry.space_group_name_H-M   'P 1'
#
loop_
_entity.id
_entity.type
_entity.pdbx_description
1 polymer ?
#
loop_
_entity_poly.entity_id
_entity_poly.type
_entity_poly.pdbx_seq_one_letter_code
_entity_poly.pdbx_strand_id
1 'polypeptide(L)'
;MVKFTLKEIDFLENNEACRIATSHKDIPHVTPVTYYFENGYFYIATDYNTKKYSNLKKNKNVAIAVDIYLAGKHKAVIVQGIMEFIERGPNFKRLYDVFYKKFSWVKEMPWKEGEAPFVKITPQKKTSWGLN
;
A
#
# COMPACT_ATOMS: atom_id res chain seq x y z
N MET A 1 -14.98 -9.71 0.72
CA MET A 1 -13.56 -9.33 0.62
C MET A 1 -12.78 -10.39 -0.16
N VAL A 2 -11.75 -9.97 -0.84
CA VAL A 2 -10.87 -10.86 -1.61
C VAL A 2 -10.13 -11.80 -0.67
N LYS A 3 -9.97 -13.06 -1.09
CA LYS A 3 -9.23 -14.06 -0.32
C LYS A 3 -7.92 -14.38 -1.05
N PHE A 4 -6.80 -14.10 -0.39
CA PHE A 4 -5.48 -14.39 -0.95
C PHE A 4 -5.09 -15.83 -0.71
N THR A 5 -4.40 -16.43 -1.69
CA THR A 5 -3.82 -17.75 -1.55
C THR A 5 -2.58 -17.69 -0.66
N LEU A 6 -2.13 -18.84 -0.15
CA LEU A 6 -0.91 -18.89 0.65
C LEU A 6 0.31 -18.40 -0.12
N LYS A 7 0.40 -18.69 -1.41
CA LYS A 7 1.51 -18.23 -2.25
C LYS A 7 1.49 -16.71 -2.44
N GLU A 8 0.30 -16.14 -2.60
CA GLU A 8 0.14 -14.69 -2.69
C GLU A 8 0.53 -14.01 -1.37
N ILE A 9 0.06 -14.55 -0.25
CA ILE A 9 0.40 -14.01 1.07
C ILE A 9 1.92 -14.04 1.30
N ASP A 10 2.54 -15.17 0.99
CA ASP A 10 3.99 -15.33 1.12
C ASP A 10 4.74 -14.29 0.28
N PHE A 11 4.33 -14.11 -0.97
CA PHE A 11 4.94 -13.11 -1.86
C PHE A 11 4.76 -11.69 -1.30
N LEU A 12 3.56 -11.36 -0.84
CA LEU A 12 3.26 -10.03 -0.31
C LEU A 12 4.02 -9.74 0.99
N GLU A 13 4.18 -10.73 1.84
CA GLU A 13 4.91 -10.57 3.11
C GLU A 13 6.42 -10.50 2.92
N ASN A 14 6.95 -11.04 1.84
CA ASN A 14 8.38 -11.05 1.55
C ASN A 14 8.84 -9.93 0.62
N ASN A 15 7.95 -8.99 0.31
CA ASN A 15 8.30 -7.80 -0.46
C ASN A 15 7.91 -6.55 0.33
N GLU A 16 8.53 -5.43 0.04
CA GLU A 16 8.34 -4.21 0.81
C GLU A 16 7.85 -3.03 -0.03
N ALA A 17 8.04 -3.08 -1.34
CA ALA A 17 7.69 -1.98 -2.21
C ALA A 17 6.56 -2.36 -3.15
N CYS A 18 5.67 -1.40 -3.39
CA CYS A 18 4.61 -1.54 -4.37
C CYS A 18 4.54 -0.27 -5.20
N ARG A 19 3.78 -0.35 -6.28
CA ARG A 19 3.39 0.82 -7.05
C ARG A 19 1.92 1.04 -6.79
N ILE A 20 1.59 2.26 -6.35
CA ILE A 20 0.21 2.63 -6.06
C ILE A 20 -0.30 3.58 -7.12
N ALA A 21 -1.45 3.27 -7.69
CA ALA A 21 -2.11 4.09 -8.70
C ALA A 21 -3.34 4.75 -8.09
N THR A 22 -3.46 6.04 -8.34
CA THR A 22 -4.59 6.87 -7.93
C THR A 22 -5.05 7.67 -9.14
N SER A 23 -6.25 8.24 -9.09
CA SER A 23 -6.73 9.06 -10.20
C SER A 23 -7.68 10.14 -9.71
N HIS A 24 -7.78 11.21 -10.50
CA HIS A 24 -8.75 12.27 -10.33
C HIS A 24 -9.04 12.88 -11.70
N LYS A 25 -10.32 13.05 -12.03
CA LYS A 25 -10.76 13.56 -13.34
C LYS A 25 -10.17 12.76 -14.50
N ASP A 26 -10.15 11.44 -14.36
CA ASP A 26 -9.61 10.50 -15.35
C ASP A 26 -8.12 10.65 -15.65
N ILE A 27 -7.38 11.35 -14.79
CA ILE A 27 -5.94 11.48 -14.93
C ILE A 27 -5.29 10.49 -13.96
N PRO A 28 -4.66 9.42 -14.46
CA PRO A 28 -3.99 8.45 -13.60
C PRO A 28 -2.64 8.97 -13.09
N HIS A 29 -2.27 8.52 -11.91
CA HIS A 29 -1.00 8.86 -11.27
C HIS A 29 -0.48 7.62 -10.58
N VAL A 30 0.81 7.33 -10.70
CA VAL A 30 1.43 6.16 -10.09
C VAL A 30 2.74 6.54 -9.42
N THR A 31 2.98 6.01 -8.21
CA THR A 31 4.24 6.20 -7.49
C THR A 31 4.64 4.90 -6.81
N PRO A 32 5.96 4.64 -6.65
CA PRO A 32 6.44 3.57 -5.79
C PRO A 32 6.34 4.01 -4.32
N VAL A 33 5.94 3.08 -3.47
CA VAL A 33 5.86 3.31 -2.02
C VAL A 33 6.18 2.01 -1.28
N THR A 34 6.53 2.14 0.00
CA THR A 34 6.65 1.00 0.90
C THR A 34 5.27 0.63 1.40
N TYR A 35 5.00 -0.65 1.56
CA TYR A 35 3.71 -1.12 2.08
C TYR A 35 3.91 -2.14 3.21
N TYR A 36 2.89 -2.26 4.04
CA TYR A 36 2.74 -3.33 5.01
C TYR A 36 1.45 -4.10 4.71
N PHE A 37 1.55 -5.42 4.61
CA PHE A 37 0.40 -6.30 4.33
C PHE A 37 0.05 -7.08 5.59
N GLU A 38 -1.21 -7.00 6.02
CA GLU A 38 -1.69 -7.69 7.21
C GLU A 38 -3.17 -8.03 7.06
N ASN A 39 -3.51 -9.30 7.28
CA ASN A 39 -4.91 -9.77 7.29
C ASN A 39 -5.69 -9.41 6.01
N GLY A 40 -5.02 -9.41 4.88
CA GLY A 40 -5.65 -9.10 3.59
C GLY A 40 -5.73 -7.62 3.27
N TYR A 41 -5.24 -6.74 4.12
CA TYR A 41 -5.22 -5.30 3.91
C TYR A 41 -3.80 -4.82 3.59
N PHE A 42 -3.73 -3.75 2.81
CA PHE A 42 -2.46 -3.05 2.56
C PHE A 42 -2.47 -1.72 3.30
N TYR A 43 -1.33 -1.37 3.87
CA TYR A 43 -1.15 -0.10 4.57
C TYR A 43 0.06 0.60 4.00
N ILE A 44 -0.08 1.89 3.71
CA ILE A 44 1.03 2.74 3.26
C ILE A 44 1.01 4.04 4.06
N ALA A 45 2.17 4.67 4.14
CA ALA A 45 2.28 6.03 4.66
C ALA A 45 2.34 7.00 3.48
N THR A 46 1.76 8.18 3.62
CA THR A 46 1.85 9.23 2.62
C THR A 46 1.88 10.60 3.30
N ASP A 47 2.37 11.61 2.59
CA ASP A 47 2.39 12.98 3.09
C ASP A 47 1.16 13.75 2.60
N TYR A 48 0.72 14.70 3.40
CA TYR A 48 -0.44 15.53 3.05
C TYR A 48 -0.22 16.40 1.81
N ASN A 49 1.01 16.72 1.48
CA ASN A 49 1.32 17.62 0.36
C ASN A 49 1.63 16.87 -0.96
N THR A 50 1.22 15.61 -1.08
CA THR A 50 1.47 14.82 -2.28
C THR A 50 0.27 14.81 -3.23
N LYS A 51 0.53 14.55 -4.51
CA LYS A 51 -0.51 14.34 -5.52
C LYS A 51 -1.37 13.13 -5.17
N LYS A 52 -0.74 12.08 -4.66
CA LYS A 52 -1.41 10.87 -4.21
C LYS A 52 -2.47 11.18 -3.14
N TYR A 53 -2.10 11.93 -2.12
CA TYR A 53 -3.04 12.32 -1.08
C TYR A 53 -4.20 13.14 -1.64
N SER A 54 -3.90 14.13 -2.47
CA SER A 54 -4.92 14.96 -3.11
C SER A 54 -5.90 14.13 -3.93
N ASN A 55 -5.40 13.19 -4.73
CA ASN A 55 -6.24 12.29 -5.51
C ASN A 55 -7.13 11.42 -4.61
N LEU A 56 -6.56 10.84 -3.56
CA LEU A 56 -7.29 9.92 -2.67
C LEU A 56 -8.36 10.64 -1.84
N LYS A 57 -8.18 11.91 -1.53
CA LYS A 57 -9.23 12.70 -0.89
C LYS A 57 -10.49 12.80 -1.74
N LYS A 58 -10.33 12.84 -3.06
CA LYS A 58 -11.41 13.04 -4.01
C LYS A 58 -11.91 11.75 -4.63
N ASN A 59 -11.05 10.74 -4.70
CA ASN A 59 -11.39 9.46 -5.30
C ASN A 59 -10.72 8.34 -4.49
N LYS A 60 -11.53 7.54 -3.83
CA LYS A 60 -11.04 6.48 -2.94
C LYS A 60 -10.67 5.18 -3.67
N ASN A 61 -10.85 5.12 -4.97
CA ASN A 61 -10.43 3.97 -5.77
C ASN A 61 -8.91 3.98 -5.94
N VAL A 62 -8.32 2.80 -5.80
CA VAL A 62 -6.87 2.66 -5.77
C VAL A 62 -6.48 1.32 -6.40
N ALA A 63 -5.33 1.28 -7.04
CA ALA A 63 -4.73 0.03 -7.48
C ALA A 63 -3.31 -0.09 -6.95
N ILE A 64 -2.90 -1.32 -6.69
CA ILE A 64 -1.55 -1.63 -6.22
C ILE A 64 -0.96 -2.73 -7.10
N ALA A 65 0.31 -2.58 -7.44
CA ALA A 65 1.10 -3.63 -8.05
C ALA A 65 2.31 -3.94 -7.17
N VAL A 66 2.40 -5.18 -6.72
CA VAL A 66 3.62 -5.71 -6.10
C VAL A 66 4.22 -6.67 -7.12
N ASP A 67 5.42 -6.37 -7.61
CA ASP A 67 5.97 -7.13 -8.72
C ASP A 67 7.49 -7.29 -8.65
N ILE A 68 7.95 -8.35 -9.28
CA ILE A 68 9.34 -8.53 -9.69
C ILE A 68 9.30 -8.76 -11.19
N TYR A 69 9.90 -7.84 -11.95
CA TYR A 69 9.85 -7.89 -13.40
C TYR A 69 11.25 -8.08 -13.97
N LEU A 70 11.66 -9.34 -14.02
CA LEU A 70 12.94 -9.75 -14.60
C LEU A 70 12.67 -10.64 -15.81
N ALA A 71 13.51 -10.55 -16.84
CA ALA A 71 13.37 -11.36 -18.05
C ALA A 71 13.26 -12.84 -17.68
N GLY A 72 12.17 -13.50 -18.10
CA GLY A 72 11.93 -14.91 -17.82
C GLY A 72 11.48 -15.25 -16.40
N LYS A 73 11.31 -14.25 -15.53
CA LYS A 73 10.94 -14.48 -14.12
C LYS A 73 9.99 -13.40 -13.61
N HIS A 74 8.87 -13.22 -14.30
CA HIS A 74 7.90 -12.22 -13.90
C HIS A 74 7.00 -12.78 -12.80
N LYS A 75 6.85 -12.02 -11.71
CA LYS A 75 5.94 -12.33 -10.62
C LYS A 75 5.18 -11.07 -10.28
N ALA A 76 3.90 -11.18 -10.01
CA ALA A 76 3.13 -10.02 -9.59
C ALA A 76 1.87 -10.41 -8.84
N VAL A 77 1.47 -9.52 -7.93
CA VAL A 77 0.13 -9.48 -7.37
C VAL A 77 -0.41 -8.09 -7.66
N ILE A 78 -1.52 -8.02 -8.37
CA ILE A 78 -2.21 -6.77 -8.71
C ILE A 78 -3.51 -6.73 -7.94
N VAL A 79 -3.79 -5.59 -7.30
CA VAL A 79 -4.99 -5.40 -6.49
C VAL A 79 -5.68 -4.11 -6.92
N GLN A 80 -7.00 -4.17 -7.02
CA GLN A 80 -7.85 -2.99 -7.12
C GLN A 80 -8.72 -2.96 -5.88
N GLY A 81 -8.86 -1.79 -5.28
CA GLY A 81 -9.62 -1.67 -4.04
C GLY A 81 -10.03 -0.25 -3.72
N ILE A 82 -10.50 -0.08 -2.50
CA ILE A 82 -10.85 1.22 -1.95
C ILE A 82 -10.03 1.48 -0.71
N MET A 83 -9.84 2.75 -0.40
CA MET A 83 -9.01 3.14 0.72
C MET A 83 -9.77 3.95 1.76
N GLU A 84 -9.21 4.01 2.96
CA GLU A 84 -9.58 4.97 4.00
C GLU A 84 -8.30 5.51 4.65
N PHE A 85 -8.34 6.74 5.10
CA PHE A 85 -7.23 7.33 5.83
C PHE A 85 -7.28 6.92 7.30
N ILE A 86 -6.10 6.69 7.88
CA ILE A 86 -5.91 6.52 9.32
C ILE A 86 -4.97 7.64 9.74
N GLU A 87 -5.54 8.65 10.38
CA GLU A 87 -4.82 9.90 10.66
C GLU A 87 -4.45 10.05 12.13
N ARG A 88 -5.21 9.45 13.02
CA ARG A 88 -5.03 9.59 14.47
C ARG A 88 -5.57 8.36 15.21
N GLY A 89 -5.25 8.28 16.49
CA GLY A 89 -5.83 7.31 17.41
C GLY A 89 -5.08 6.00 17.53
N PRO A 90 -5.70 4.98 18.19
CA PRO A 90 -5.01 3.71 18.48
C PRO A 90 -4.53 2.98 17.23
N ASN A 91 -5.30 3.01 16.14
CA ASN A 91 -4.88 2.36 14.89
C ASN A 91 -3.65 3.04 14.29
N PHE A 92 -3.59 4.37 14.33
CA PHE A 92 -2.41 5.09 13.88
C PHE A 92 -1.18 4.68 14.70
N LYS A 93 -1.30 4.66 16.01
CA LYS A 93 -0.20 4.31 16.90
C LYS A 93 0.30 2.90 16.68
N ARG A 94 -0.62 1.95 16.48
CA ARG A 94 -0.27 0.56 16.19
C ARG A 94 0.49 0.46 14.87
N LEU A 95 0.00 1.08 13.82
CA LEU A 95 0.64 1.05 12.51
C LEU A 95 2.00 1.73 12.53
N TYR A 96 2.09 2.87 13.21
CA TYR A 96 3.37 3.56 13.35
C TYR A 96 4.41 2.68 14.03
N ASP A 97 4.04 1.99 15.09
CA ASP A 97 4.93 1.06 15.79
C ASP A 97 5.40 -0.06 14.87
N VAL A 98 4.50 -0.65 14.09
CA VAL A 98 4.83 -1.69 13.12
C VAL A 98 5.81 -1.16 12.07
N PHE A 99 5.50 -0.01 11.47
CA PHE A 99 6.34 0.60 10.44
C PHE A 99 7.72 0.97 10.99
N TYR A 100 7.77 1.50 12.21
CA TYR A 100 9.02 1.88 12.85
C TYR A 100 9.93 0.67 13.06
N LYS A 101 9.36 -0.45 13.48
CA LYS A 101 10.13 -1.69 13.71
C LYS A 101 10.52 -2.38 12.41
N LYS A 102 9.67 -2.30 11.39
CA LYS A 102 9.85 -3.04 10.15
C LYS A 102 10.75 -2.31 9.13
N PHE A 103 10.62 -0.99 9.03
CA PHE A 103 11.27 -0.20 7.99
C PHE A 103 12.26 0.80 8.57
N SER A 104 13.53 0.66 8.22
CA SER A 104 14.60 1.54 8.72
C SER A 104 14.40 3.01 8.35
N TRP A 105 13.78 3.28 7.19
CA TRP A 105 13.56 4.67 6.76
C TRP A 105 12.65 5.45 7.74
N VAL A 106 11.76 4.76 8.46
CA VAL A 106 10.91 5.43 9.46
C VAL A 106 11.73 5.96 10.61
N LYS A 107 12.77 5.23 11.01
CA LYS A 107 13.68 5.68 12.08
C LYS A 107 14.50 6.89 11.66
N GLU A 108 14.84 6.96 10.37
CA GLU A 108 15.61 8.07 9.82
C GLU A 108 14.76 9.31 9.60
N MET A 109 13.48 9.13 9.30
CA MET A 109 12.55 10.22 9.02
C MET A 109 11.24 10.03 9.81
N PRO A 110 11.32 10.10 11.16
CA PRO A 110 10.14 9.88 11.99
C PRO A 110 9.14 11.03 11.88
N TRP A 111 7.88 10.70 12.14
CA TRP A 111 6.84 11.74 12.16
C TRP A 111 5.88 11.45 13.31
N LYS A 112 5.08 12.46 13.66
CA LYS A 112 4.10 12.38 14.74
C LYS A 112 2.70 12.27 14.18
N GLU A 113 1.78 11.77 15.02
CA GLU A 113 0.36 11.75 14.73
C GLU A 113 -0.10 13.14 14.31
N GLY A 114 -0.79 13.21 13.17
CA GLY A 114 -1.24 14.47 12.58
C GLY A 114 -0.30 15.09 11.56
N GLU A 115 0.94 14.61 11.45
CA GLU A 115 1.91 15.13 10.48
C GLU A 115 1.86 14.42 9.13
N ALA A 116 1.47 13.16 9.12
CA ALA A 116 1.26 12.39 7.89
C ALA A 116 0.35 11.20 8.18
N PRO A 117 -0.58 10.87 7.27
CA PRO A 117 -1.53 9.79 7.52
C PRO A 117 -1.01 8.44 7.05
N PHE A 118 -1.65 7.38 7.54
CA PHE A 118 -1.62 6.09 6.87
C PHE A 118 -2.82 5.94 5.96
N VAL A 119 -2.68 5.12 4.95
CA VAL A 119 -3.76 4.74 4.03
C VAL A 119 -3.97 3.25 4.20
N LYS A 120 -5.21 2.86 4.53
CA LYS A 120 -5.62 1.45 4.59
C LYS A 120 -6.36 1.13 3.31
N ILE A 121 -5.92 0.10 2.62
CA ILE A 121 -6.50 -0.33 1.35
C ILE A 121 -7.20 -1.67 1.55
N THR A 122 -8.49 -1.71 1.19
CA THR A 122 -9.30 -2.92 1.20
C THR A 122 -9.40 -3.45 -0.22
N PRO A 123 -8.74 -4.58 -0.52
CA PRO A 123 -8.81 -5.18 -1.85
C PRO A 123 -10.23 -5.62 -2.21
N GLN A 124 -10.64 -5.37 -3.46
CA GLN A 124 -11.92 -5.81 -4.01
C GLN A 124 -11.73 -6.79 -5.15
N LYS A 125 -10.62 -6.67 -5.89
CA LYS A 125 -10.26 -7.58 -6.99
C LYS A 125 -8.76 -7.82 -6.94
N LYS A 126 -8.34 -9.00 -7.36
CA LYS A 126 -6.92 -9.34 -7.46
C LYS A 126 -6.63 -10.15 -8.71
N THR A 127 -5.40 -10.07 -9.18
CA THR A 127 -4.82 -10.91 -10.22
C THR A 127 -3.38 -11.19 -9.83
N SER A 128 -2.90 -12.40 -10.06
CA SER A 128 -1.51 -12.73 -9.78
C SER A 128 -0.97 -13.70 -10.82
N TRP A 129 0.36 -13.74 -10.97
CA TRP A 129 1.03 -14.68 -11.84
C TRP A 129 2.48 -14.89 -11.38
N GLY A 130 3.06 -16.00 -11.84
CA GLY A 130 4.48 -16.30 -11.62
C GLY A 130 4.84 -16.75 -10.20
N LEU A 131 3.88 -17.11 -9.37
CA LEU A 131 4.11 -17.41 -7.95
C LEU A 131 4.39 -18.90 -7.67
N ASN A 132 4.62 -19.68 -8.69
CA ASN A 132 4.85 -21.14 -8.53
C ASN A 132 6.24 -21.45 -8.01
#